data_5ff251851fac0a23551911a74f658a47
#
_entry.id   5ff251851fac0a23551911a74f658a47
#
_cell.length_a   1.000
_cell.length_b   1.000
_cell.length_c   1.000
_cell.angle_alpha   90.00
_cell.angle_beta   90.00
_cell.angle_gamma   90.00
#
_symmetry.space_group_name_H-M   'P 1'
#
loop_
_entity.id
_entity.type
_entity.pdbx_description
1 polymer ?
#
loop_
_entity_poly.entity_id
_entity_poly.type
_entity_poly.pdbx_seq_one_letter_code
_entity_poly.pdbx_strand_id
1 'polypeptide(L)'
;LGFNFKWNMGWMNDICHYIKMDPYFRQFNHRDITFSLVYAFSENFVLPMSHDEVVHMKGSLLNKIPGEYTGKFAGVRAFYTYMLTHPGKKLMMMGSEFGQWNEWHYEHSLDWHLLEQNQENRDMKAFFSAANNLYLARRELWEEDFDWQGFQWLEADDAGANTVSFLRRDKAGNFLVVLINFSPVHRNGYRVGVPAGGK
;
A
#
# COMPACT_ATOMS: atom_id res chain seq x y z
N LEU A 1 20.15 -6.43 20.61
CA LEU A 1 21.06 -6.43 19.46
C LEU A 1 21.39 -5.03 18.92
N GLY A 2 20.74 -3.96 19.42
CA GLY A 2 21.05 -2.57 19.09
C GLY A 2 20.49 -2.06 17.76
N PHE A 3 19.60 -2.79 17.10
CA PHE A 3 18.88 -2.32 15.93
C PHE A 3 17.62 -1.54 16.33
N ASN A 4 17.36 -0.42 15.64
CA ASN A 4 16.21 0.45 15.92
C ASN A 4 14.97 0.05 15.14
N PHE A 5 15.12 -0.67 14.02
CA PHE A 5 14.03 -1.04 13.13
C PHE A 5 14.10 -2.53 12.74
N LYS A 6 12.94 -3.07 12.44
CA LYS A 6 12.76 -4.45 11.99
C LYS A 6 11.88 -4.49 10.75
N TRP A 7 12.23 -5.31 9.75
CA TRP A 7 11.36 -5.53 8.61
C TRP A 7 10.13 -6.32 9.02
N ASN A 8 8.95 -5.83 8.63
CA ASN A 8 7.68 -6.51 8.86
C ASN A 8 7.42 -7.56 7.77
N MET A 9 8.06 -8.71 7.90
CA MET A 9 7.93 -9.80 6.94
C MET A 9 6.54 -10.42 6.95
N GLY A 10 5.83 -10.40 8.09
CA GLY A 10 4.43 -10.84 8.18
C GLY A 10 3.52 -10.00 7.29
N TRP A 11 3.55 -8.69 7.46
CA TRP A 11 2.82 -7.76 6.61
C TRP A 11 3.16 -7.94 5.13
N MET A 12 4.45 -8.09 4.81
CA MET A 12 4.90 -8.26 3.42
C MET A 12 4.33 -9.53 2.79
N ASN A 13 4.38 -10.65 3.50
CA ASN A 13 3.83 -11.91 3.01
C ASN A 13 2.31 -11.84 2.81
N ASP A 14 1.59 -11.29 3.80
CA ASP A 14 0.13 -11.18 3.77
C ASP A 14 -0.32 -10.27 2.63
N ILE A 15 0.27 -9.08 2.48
CA ILE A 15 -0.12 -8.16 1.41
C ILE A 15 0.25 -8.70 0.02
N CYS A 16 1.40 -9.36 -0.13
CA CYS A 16 1.78 -10.00 -1.40
C CYS A 16 0.83 -11.14 -1.76
N HIS A 17 0.37 -11.91 -0.78
CA HIS A 17 -0.66 -12.95 -1.00
C HIS A 17 -1.97 -12.30 -1.45
N TYR A 18 -2.44 -11.29 -0.73
CA TYR A 18 -3.70 -10.61 -1.03
C TYR A 18 -3.75 -9.97 -2.42
N ILE A 19 -2.72 -9.21 -2.80
CA ILE A 19 -2.73 -8.48 -4.08
C ILE A 19 -2.63 -9.39 -5.30
N LYS A 20 -2.05 -10.59 -5.14
CA LYS A 20 -1.95 -11.62 -6.22
C LYS A 20 -3.26 -12.31 -6.50
N MET A 21 -4.19 -12.32 -5.55
CA MET A 21 -5.48 -12.98 -5.72
C MET A 21 -6.36 -12.22 -6.71
N ASP A 22 -7.14 -12.99 -7.47
CA ASP A 22 -8.29 -12.41 -8.18
C ASP A 22 -9.19 -11.66 -7.19
N PRO A 23 -9.65 -10.45 -7.52
CA PRO A 23 -10.47 -9.63 -6.61
C PRO A 23 -11.69 -10.34 -6.02
N TYR A 24 -12.28 -11.30 -6.74
CA TYR A 24 -13.39 -12.09 -6.24
C TYR A 24 -13.01 -12.91 -4.99
N PHE A 25 -11.81 -13.48 -4.95
CA PHE A 25 -11.36 -14.31 -3.83
C PHE A 25 -10.82 -13.53 -2.65
N ARG A 26 -10.50 -12.24 -2.80
CA ARG A 26 -9.98 -11.39 -1.73
C ARG A 26 -10.91 -11.30 -0.53
N GLN A 27 -12.22 -11.36 -0.73
CA GLN A 27 -13.22 -11.36 0.35
C GLN A 27 -13.01 -12.49 1.37
N PHE A 28 -12.46 -13.62 0.96
CA PHE A 28 -12.21 -14.77 1.83
C PHE A 28 -10.86 -14.68 2.56
N ASN A 29 -10.03 -13.71 2.20
CA ASN A 29 -8.70 -13.49 2.73
C ASN A 29 -8.50 -12.05 3.22
N HIS A 30 -9.58 -11.41 3.63
CA HIS A 30 -9.57 -10.00 4.08
C HIS A 30 -8.64 -9.76 5.27
N ARG A 31 -8.38 -10.78 6.07
CA ARG A 31 -7.44 -10.72 7.19
C ARG A 31 -6.01 -10.39 6.75
N ASP A 32 -5.60 -10.70 5.53
CA ASP A 32 -4.27 -10.39 5.03
C ASP A 32 -3.97 -8.88 5.02
N ILE A 33 -5.01 -8.04 4.95
CA ILE A 33 -4.87 -6.57 5.00
C ILE A 33 -5.23 -5.97 6.36
N THR A 34 -5.69 -6.77 7.33
CA THR A 34 -6.09 -6.25 8.64
C THR A 34 -5.27 -6.84 9.79
N PHE A 35 -4.80 -8.07 9.67
CA PHE A 35 -4.15 -8.80 10.75
C PHE A 35 -2.84 -8.17 11.24
N SER A 36 -2.09 -7.53 10.35
CA SER A 36 -0.82 -6.89 10.70
C SER A 36 -0.95 -5.84 11.82
N LEU A 37 -2.13 -5.22 11.96
CA LEU A 37 -2.39 -4.24 13.02
C LEU A 37 -2.40 -4.87 14.43
N VAL A 38 -2.61 -6.18 14.55
CA VAL A 38 -2.56 -6.88 15.85
C VAL A 38 -1.17 -6.77 16.50
N TYR A 39 -0.12 -6.69 15.68
CA TYR A 39 1.26 -6.64 16.14
C TYR A 39 2.05 -5.41 15.67
N ALA A 40 1.44 -4.51 14.90
CA ALA A 40 2.10 -3.38 14.24
C ALA A 40 2.92 -2.48 15.17
N PHE A 41 2.56 -2.44 16.45
CA PHE A 41 3.20 -1.58 17.46
C PHE A 41 4.06 -2.36 18.46
N SER A 42 4.30 -3.66 18.21
CA SER A 42 5.19 -4.46 19.06
C SER A 42 6.68 -4.17 18.82
N GLU A 43 7.01 -3.60 17.68
CA GLU A 43 8.35 -3.23 17.23
C GLU A 43 8.29 -1.97 16.37
N ASN A 44 9.42 -1.31 16.14
CA ASN A 44 9.51 -0.25 15.14
C ASN A 44 9.63 -0.88 13.73
N PHE A 45 8.52 -1.10 13.08
CA PHE A 45 8.51 -1.80 11.80
C PHE A 45 8.81 -0.91 10.61
N VAL A 46 9.54 -1.49 9.65
CA VAL A 46 9.60 -1.05 8.26
C VAL A 46 8.76 -2.01 7.44
N LEU A 47 7.90 -1.51 6.59
CA LEU A 47 7.09 -2.26 5.64
C LEU A 47 7.93 -2.50 4.38
N PRO A 48 8.50 -3.71 4.18
CA PRO A 48 9.40 -3.94 3.07
C PRO A 48 8.65 -4.40 1.82
N MET A 49 8.92 -3.74 0.71
CA MET A 49 8.71 -4.26 -0.63
C MET A 49 10.09 -4.19 -1.30
N SER A 50 10.96 -5.12 -0.92
CA SER A 50 12.38 -5.11 -1.27
C SER A 50 12.67 -5.81 -2.60
N HIS A 51 13.95 -5.98 -2.92
CA HIS A 51 14.37 -6.76 -4.08
C HIS A 51 13.89 -8.21 -4.01
N ASP A 52 13.81 -8.79 -2.80
CA ASP A 52 13.40 -10.18 -2.62
C ASP A 52 12.01 -10.49 -3.19
N GLU A 53 11.12 -9.49 -3.24
CA GLU A 53 9.76 -9.64 -3.77
C GLU A 53 9.67 -9.47 -5.28
N VAL A 54 10.73 -8.98 -5.94
CA VAL A 54 10.71 -8.64 -7.37
C VAL A 54 11.83 -9.31 -8.18
N VAL A 55 12.36 -10.42 -7.67
CA VAL A 55 13.41 -11.24 -8.30
C VAL A 55 13.04 -12.73 -8.28
N HIS A 56 13.83 -13.55 -8.92
CA HIS A 56 13.75 -15.02 -8.86
C HIS A 56 12.38 -15.58 -9.24
N MET A 57 11.82 -15.13 -10.35
CA MET A 57 10.52 -15.56 -10.91
C MET A 57 9.30 -15.16 -10.06
N LYS A 58 9.47 -14.21 -9.14
CA LYS A 58 8.35 -13.66 -8.36
C LYS A 58 7.56 -12.56 -9.10
N GLY A 59 8.05 -12.11 -10.26
CA GLY A 59 7.48 -11.03 -11.05
C GLY A 59 7.73 -9.64 -10.46
N SER A 60 7.62 -8.59 -11.27
CA SER A 60 7.61 -7.22 -10.77
C SER A 60 6.40 -6.96 -9.89
N LEU A 61 6.38 -5.85 -9.14
CA LEU A 61 5.21 -5.46 -8.35
C LEU A 61 3.95 -5.34 -9.23
N LEU A 62 4.07 -4.75 -10.42
CA LEU A 62 2.98 -4.65 -11.38
C LEU A 62 2.45 -6.02 -11.80
N ASN A 63 3.35 -6.98 -12.04
CA ASN A 63 2.98 -8.32 -12.49
C ASN A 63 2.39 -9.21 -11.38
N LYS A 64 2.47 -8.80 -10.12
CA LYS A 64 1.73 -9.46 -9.04
C LYS A 64 0.22 -9.20 -9.10
N ILE A 65 -0.20 -8.09 -9.70
CA ILE A 65 -1.61 -7.72 -9.77
C ILE A 65 -2.26 -8.50 -10.91
N PRO A 66 -3.37 -9.23 -10.68
CA PRO A 66 -4.13 -9.90 -11.72
C PRO A 66 -4.88 -8.91 -12.61
N GLY A 67 -5.35 -9.39 -13.75
CA GLY A 67 -6.20 -8.65 -14.68
C GLY A 67 -5.46 -8.02 -15.85
N GLU A 68 -6.20 -7.19 -16.59
CA GLU A 68 -5.71 -6.50 -17.78
C GLU A 68 -4.65 -5.43 -17.43
N TYR A 69 -3.86 -5.04 -18.42
CA TYR A 69 -2.70 -4.14 -18.26
C TYR A 69 -3.04 -2.86 -17.46
N THR A 70 -4.08 -2.13 -17.86
CA THR A 70 -4.51 -0.90 -17.17
C THR A 70 -5.02 -1.16 -15.76
N GLY A 71 -5.70 -2.29 -15.55
CA GLY A 71 -6.20 -2.71 -14.24
C GLY A 71 -5.08 -3.00 -13.24
N LYS A 72 -3.95 -3.53 -13.72
CA LYS A 72 -2.76 -3.76 -12.88
C LYS A 72 -2.27 -2.47 -12.22
N PHE A 73 -2.20 -1.37 -12.97
CA PHE A 73 -1.80 -0.07 -12.44
C PHE A 73 -2.76 0.46 -11.36
N ALA A 74 -4.08 0.24 -11.55
CA ALA A 74 -5.06 0.59 -10.53
C ALA A 74 -4.83 -0.21 -9.23
N GLY A 75 -4.55 -1.51 -9.35
CA GLY A 75 -4.22 -2.37 -8.21
C GLY A 75 -2.94 -1.94 -7.49
N VAL A 76 -1.89 -1.57 -8.24
CA VAL A 76 -0.64 -1.04 -7.65
C VAL A 76 -0.89 0.28 -6.92
N ARG A 77 -1.72 1.19 -7.48
CA ARG A 77 -2.09 2.44 -6.78
C ARG A 77 -2.83 2.17 -5.46
N ALA A 78 -3.77 1.23 -5.45
CA ALA A 78 -4.47 0.84 -4.22
C ALA A 78 -3.51 0.25 -3.18
N PHE A 79 -2.64 -0.69 -3.60
CA PHE A 79 -1.59 -1.24 -2.76
C PHE A 79 -0.67 -0.16 -2.20
N TYR A 80 -0.19 0.74 -3.06
CA TYR A 80 0.76 1.77 -2.64
C TYR A 80 0.13 2.78 -1.67
N THR A 81 -1.13 3.15 -1.90
CA THR A 81 -1.90 3.98 -0.96
C THR A 81 -2.00 3.28 0.40
N TYR A 82 -2.32 1.98 0.41
CA TYR A 82 -2.37 1.20 1.65
C TYR A 82 -1.00 1.20 2.36
N MET A 83 0.07 0.89 1.63
CA MET A 83 1.42 0.88 2.20
C MET A 83 1.81 2.23 2.79
N LEU A 84 1.57 3.34 2.08
CA LEU A 84 1.91 4.70 2.55
C LEU A 84 1.12 5.10 3.79
N THR A 85 -0.12 4.68 3.89
CA THR A 85 -1.00 5.09 4.99
C THR A 85 -1.02 4.12 6.17
N HIS A 86 -0.55 2.87 5.99
CA HIS A 86 -0.39 1.90 7.08
C HIS A 86 0.71 2.36 8.06
N PRO A 87 0.59 2.10 9.39
CA PRO A 87 1.67 2.37 10.34
C PRO A 87 2.99 1.67 9.99
N GLY A 88 4.11 2.29 10.32
CA GLY A 88 5.47 1.82 10.05
C GLY A 88 6.16 2.57 8.92
N LYS A 89 7.49 2.45 8.83
CA LYS A 89 8.29 3.10 7.78
C LYS A 89 8.20 2.33 6.46
N LYS A 90 8.47 2.98 5.34
CA LYS A 90 8.24 2.44 4.00
C LYS A 90 9.56 2.11 3.32
N LEU A 91 9.62 0.95 2.67
CA LEU A 91 10.74 0.55 1.83
C LEU A 91 10.21 -0.05 0.53
N MET A 92 10.55 0.56 -0.59
CA MET A 92 10.12 0.14 -1.93
C MET A 92 11.33 -0.05 -2.83
N MET A 93 11.35 -1.15 -3.58
CA MET A 93 12.40 -1.40 -4.57
C MET A 93 12.23 -0.48 -5.78
N MET A 94 13.35 0.04 -6.28
CA MET A 94 13.42 0.87 -7.49
C MET A 94 12.73 0.21 -8.69
N GLY A 95 12.13 1.02 -9.56
CA GLY A 95 11.35 0.56 -10.72
C GLY A 95 9.86 0.37 -10.41
N SER A 96 9.50 0.10 -9.15
CA SER A 96 8.10 -0.03 -8.74
C SER A 96 7.34 1.28 -8.85
N GLU A 97 8.02 2.43 -8.69
CA GLU A 97 7.46 3.79 -8.74
C GLU A 97 6.90 4.19 -10.10
N PHE A 98 7.33 3.54 -11.17
CA PHE A 98 6.77 3.76 -12.51
C PHE A 98 6.14 2.49 -13.12
N GLY A 99 6.01 1.42 -12.32
CA GLY A 99 5.38 0.18 -12.78
C GLY A 99 6.24 -0.58 -13.78
N GLN A 100 7.53 -0.79 -13.46
CA GLN A 100 8.41 -1.63 -14.24
C GLN A 100 7.75 -2.99 -14.54
N TRP A 101 7.83 -3.43 -15.79
CA TRP A 101 7.21 -4.69 -16.21
C TRP A 101 8.05 -5.91 -15.84
N ASN A 102 9.36 -5.86 -16.11
CA ASN A 102 10.28 -6.96 -15.84
C ASN A 102 10.65 -7.03 -14.35
N GLU A 103 11.03 -8.21 -13.91
CA GLU A 103 11.72 -8.38 -12.63
C GLU A 103 12.97 -7.52 -12.58
N TRP A 104 13.35 -7.09 -11.38
CA TRP A 104 14.63 -6.41 -11.20
C TRP A 104 15.80 -7.38 -11.47
N HIS A 105 16.77 -6.91 -12.21
CA HIS A 105 17.99 -7.66 -12.53
C HIS A 105 19.21 -6.75 -12.41
N TYR A 106 20.20 -7.18 -11.65
CA TYR A 106 21.36 -6.35 -11.32
C TYR A 106 22.28 -6.05 -12.54
N GLU A 107 22.23 -6.89 -13.59
CA GLU A 107 23.04 -6.71 -14.81
C GLU A 107 22.39 -5.77 -15.83
N HIS A 108 21.14 -5.38 -15.62
CA HIS A 108 20.39 -4.56 -16.57
C HIS A 108 19.95 -3.25 -15.94
N SER A 109 19.83 -2.22 -16.77
CA SER A 109 19.16 -0.98 -16.40
C SER A 109 17.68 -1.24 -16.10
N LEU A 110 17.07 -0.37 -15.30
CA LEU A 110 15.61 -0.32 -15.21
C LEU A 110 14.99 -0.03 -16.57
N ASP A 111 13.74 -0.43 -16.76
CA ASP A 111 12.99 -0.31 -18.02
C ASP A 111 12.55 1.15 -18.29
N TRP A 112 13.49 2.11 -18.28
CA TRP A 112 13.23 3.55 -18.46
C TRP A 112 12.48 3.88 -19.75
N HIS A 113 12.64 3.07 -20.78
CA HIS A 113 11.93 3.20 -22.06
C HIS A 113 10.40 3.15 -21.90
N LEU A 114 9.88 2.51 -20.85
CA LEU A 114 8.44 2.46 -20.56
C LEU A 114 7.87 3.86 -20.30
N LEU A 115 8.66 4.77 -19.71
CA LEU A 115 8.23 6.16 -19.48
C LEU A 115 8.09 6.96 -20.79
N GLU A 116 8.82 6.58 -21.82
CA GLU A 116 8.72 7.21 -23.15
C GLU A 116 7.55 6.65 -23.94
N GLN A 117 7.32 5.33 -23.85
CA GLN A 117 6.39 4.60 -24.69
C GLN A 117 4.95 4.55 -24.14
N ASN A 118 4.77 4.48 -22.81
CA ASN A 118 3.46 4.19 -22.21
C ASN A 118 2.97 5.31 -21.31
N GLN A 119 1.72 5.71 -21.48
CA GLN A 119 1.09 6.72 -20.65
C GLN A 119 0.86 6.21 -19.22
N GLU A 120 0.47 4.96 -19.04
CA GLU A 120 0.21 4.33 -17.74
C GLU A 120 1.44 4.37 -16.82
N ASN A 121 2.64 4.17 -17.38
CA ASN A 121 3.89 4.26 -16.61
C ASN A 121 4.19 5.70 -16.19
N ARG A 122 3.93 6.70 -17.05
CA ARG A 122 4.05 8.12 -16.71
C ARG A 122 3.06 8.51 -15.61
N ASP A 123 1.82 8.09 -15.74
CA ASP A 123 0.76 8.35 -14.76
C ASP A 123 1.06 7.68 -13.42
N MET A 124 1.62 6.46 -13.44
CA MET A 124 2.04 5.78 -12.22
C MET A 124 3.16 6.54 -11.52
N LYS A 125 4.17 7.00 -12.26
CA LYS A 125 5.27 7.81 -11.70
C LYS A 125 4.75 9.13 -11.12
N ALA A 126 3.83 9.78 -11.82
CA ALA A 126 3.20 11.02 -11.34
C ALA A 126 2.38 10.77 -10.06
N PHE A 127 1.59 9.68 -10.03
CA PHE A 127 0.85 9.26 -8.84
C PHE A 127 1.80 8.99 -7.66
N PHE A 128 2.87 8.23 -7.89
CA PHE A 128 3.84 7.90 -6.85
C PHE A 128 4.49 9.16 -6.28
N SER A 129 4.88 10.09 -7.15
CA SER A 129 5.44 11.38 -6.73
C SER A 129 4.44 12.20 -5.89
N ALA A 130 3.18 12.30 -6.35
CA ALA A 130 2.12 13.01 -5.62
C ALA A 130 1.83 12.38 -4.25
N ALA A 131 1.77 11.04 -4.20
CA ALA A 131 1.52 10.29 -2.97
C ALA A 131 2.66 10.46 -1.95
N ASN A 132 3.92 10.45 -2.40
CA ASN A 132 5.07 10.72 -1.52
C ASN A 132 5.08 12.17 -1.01
N ASN A 133 4.75 13.15 -1.86
CA ASN A 133 4.63 14.54 -1.43
C ASN A 133 3.51 14.71 -0.40
N LEU A 134 2.38 14.04 -0.59
CA LEU A 134 1.30 14.00 0.40
C LEU A 134 1.79 13.38 1.71
N TYR A 135 2.47 12.24 1.65
CA TYR A 135 3.04 11.58 2.83
C TYR A 135 3.94 12.52 3.62
N LEU A 136 4.85 13.22 2.95
CA LEU A 136 5.75 14.17 3.61
C LEU A 136 5.01 15.38 4.21
N ALA A 137 3.98 15.88 3.53
CA ALA A 137 3.21 17.04 3.96
C ALA A 137 2.22 16.74 5.11
N ARG A 138 1.82 15.48 5.30
CA ARG A 138 0.80 15.08 6.26
C ARG A 138 1.41 14.33 7.43
N ARG A 139 1.60 15.07 8.56
CA ARG A 139 2.21 14.53 9.79
C ARG A 139 1.45 13.33 10.34
N GLU A 140 0.15 13.27 10.12
CA GLU A 140 -0.72 12.17 10.52
C GLU A 140 -0.25 10.82 9.95
N LEU A 141 0.50 10.80 8.85
CA LEU A 141 0.97 9.58 8.20
C LEU A 141 2.29 9.04 8.76
N TRP A 142 3.05 9.83 9.54
CA TRP A 142 4.39 9.41 9.94
C TRP A 142 4.83 9.84 11.35
N GLU A 143 4.12 10.75 12.02
CA GLU A 143 4.53 11.24 13.33
C GLU A 143 4.28 10.23 14.45
N GLU A 144 3.13 9.54 14.41
CA GLU A 144 2.73 8.48 15.32
C GLU A 144 2.67 7.11 14.61
N ASP A 145 3.82 6.66 14.09
CA ASP A 145 3.91 5.43 13.31
C ASP A 145 4.06 4.16 14.16
N PHE A 146 4.41 4.30 15.42
CA PHE A 146 4.78 3.16 16.28
C PHE A 146 3.92 3.06 17.54
N ASP A 147 2.78 3.74 17.55
CA ASP A 147 1.83 3.74 18.66
C ASP A 147 0.39 3.70 18.18
N TRP A 148 -0.48 3.06 18.96
CA TRP A 148 -1.92 3.00 18.72
C TRP A 148 -2.60 4.35 18.65
N GLN A 149 -2.04 5.39 19.24
CA GLN A 149 -2.57 6.75 19.18
C GLN A 149 -2.61 7.27 17.74
N GLY A 150 -1.69 6.81 16.88
CA GLY A 150 -1.60 7.17 15.47
C GLY A 150 -2.57 6.45 14.53
N PHE A 151 -3.35 5.46 15.04
CA PHE A 151 -4.18 4.61 14.20
C PHE A 151 -5.53 4.27 14.84
N GLN A 152 -6.58 4.24 14.03
CA GLN A 152 -7.89 3.73 14.44
C GLN A 152 -8.66 3.17 13.25
N TRP A 153 -9.12 1.93 13.32
CA TRP A 153 -10.07 1.41 12.35
C TRP A 153 -11.38 2.21 12.38
N LEU A 154 -11.91 2.51 11.21
CA LEU A 154 -13.30 2.95 11.00
C LEU A 154 -14.15 1.77 10.54
N GLU A 155 -13.67 1.04 9.53
CA GLU A 155 -14.26 -0.19 9.06
C GLU A 155 -13.15 -1.15 8.62
N ALA A 156 -13.01 -2.26 9.34
CA ALA A 156 -12.01 -3.29 9.09
C ALA A 156 -12.58 -4.53 8.40
N ASP A 157 -13.90 -4.73 8.45
CA ASP A 157 -14.53 -6.03 8.18
C ASP A 157 -15.41 -6.05 6.92
N ASP A 158 -15.38 -4.99 6.08
CA ASP A 158 -16.13 -4.97 4.82
C ASP A 158 -15.45 -5.82 3.73
N ALA A 159 -15.30 -7.12 4.04
CA ALA A 159 -14.68 -8.09 3.17
C ALA A 159 -15.46 -8.26 1.84
N GLY A 160 -16.79 -8.21 1.90
CA GLY A 160 -17.64 -8.34 0.71
C GLY A 160 -17.46 -7.22 -0.32
N ALA A 161 -17.08 -6.03 0.14
CA ALA A 161 -16.72 -4.92 -0.74
C ALA A 161 -15.23 -4.90 -1.10
N ASN A 162 -14.37 -5.66 -0.44
CA ASN A 162 -12.92 -5.55 -0.48
C ASN A 162 -12.44 -4.12 -0.13
N THR A 163 -13.04 -3.51 0.88
CA THR A 163 -12.71 -2.16 1.33
C THR A 163 -12.23 -2.18 2.76
N VAL A 164 -11.35 -1.24 3.08
CA VAL A 164 -10.95 -0.90 4.45
C VAL A 164 -10.98 0.59 4.63
N SER A 165 -11.32 1.05 5.84
CA SER A 165 -11.16 2.45 6.19
C SER A 165 -10.65 2.61 7.62
N PHE A 166 -9.80 3.62 7.80
CA PHE A 166 -9.16 3.91 9.07
C PHE A 166 -8.76 5.38 9.17
N LEU A 167 -8.42 5.78 10.38
CA LEU A 167 -7.82 7.08 10.68
C LEU A 167 -6.32 6.94 10.91
N ARG A 168 -5.58 7.94 10.44
CA ARG A 168 -4.22 8.23 10.88
C ARG A 168 -4.25 9.56 11.63
N ARG A 169 -3.51 9.64 12.74
CA ARG A 169 -3.47 10.83 13.59
C ARG A 169 -2.04 11.30 13.83
N ASP A 170 -1.89 12.62 14.00
CA ASP A 170 -0.66 13.22 14.51
C ASP A 170 -0.76 13.47 16.03
N LYS A 171 0.33 13.92 16.64
CA LYS A 171 0.39 14.27 18.07
C LYS A 171 -0.51 15.41 18.48
N ALA A 172 -0.87 16.28 17.55
CA ALA A 172 -1.78 17.40 17.79
C ALA A 172 -3.25 17.00 17.74
N GLY A 173 -3.56 15.74 17.39
CA GLY A 173 -4.92 15.22 17.26
C GLY A 173 -5.59 15.51 15.91
N ASN A 174 -4.85 16.08 14.95
CA ASN A 174 -5.33 16.14 13.58
C ASN A 174 -5.43 14.74 13.00
N PHE A 175 -6.38 14.51 12.09
CA PHE A 175 -6.55 13.20 11.50
C PHE A 175 -6.79 13.23 9.99
N LEU A 176 -6.40 12.14 9.34
CA LEU A 176 -6.73 11.79 7.98
C LEU A 176 -7.65 10.57 7.97
N VAL A 177 -8.70 10.63 7.16
CA VAL A 177 -9.53 9.47 6.83
C VAL A 177 -8.92 8.79 5.61
N VAL A 178 -8.61 7.52 5.75
CA VAL A 178 -8.13 6.68 4.66
C VAL A 178 -9.24 5.70 4.30
N LEU A 179 -9.59 5.65 3.01
CA LEU A 179 -10.53 4.68 2.45
C LEU A 179 -9.87 4.04 1.22
N ILE A 180 -9.78 2.72 1.22
CA ILE A 180 -9.18 1.97 0.12
C ILE A 180 -10.15 0.92 -0.39
N ASN A 181 -10.38 0.95 -1.70
CA ASN A 181 -11.13 -0.07 -2.42
C ASN A 181 -10.16 -0.95 -3.21
N PHE A 182 -10.02 -2.20 -2.79
CA PHE A 182 -9.17 -3.20 -3.47
C PHE A 182 -9.93 -3.98 -4.56
N SER A 183 -11.16 -3.63 -4.85
CA SER A 183 -11.93 -4.27 -5.92
C SER A 183 -11.99 -3.38 -7.17
N PRO A 184 -12.18 -3.95 -8.38
CA PRO A 184 -12.42 -3.17 -9.59
C PRO A 184 -13.83 -2.58 -9.65
N VAL A 185 -14.69 -2.89 -8.68
CA VAL A 185 -16.08 -2.44 -8.65
C VAL A 185 -16.18 -1.03 -8.07
N HIS A 186 -16.79 -0.12 -8.81
CA HIS A 186 -17.10 1.21 -8.32
C HIS A 186 -18.15 1.17 -7.20
N ARG A 187 -17.86 1.84 -6.09
CA ARG A 187 -18.73 1.91 -4.91
C ARG A 187 -19.38 3.29 -4.82
N ASN A 188 -20.39 3.55 -5.66
CA ASN A 188 -21.11 4.82 -5.64
C ASN A 188 -21.83 5.02 -4.31
N GLY A 189 -21.68 6.23 -3.73
CA GLY A 189 -22.33 6.58 -2.47
C GLY A 189 -21.85 5.78 -1.25
N TYR A 190 -20.66 5.16 -1.31
CA TYR A 190 -20.06 4.46 -0.16
C TYR A 190 -19.92 5.43 1.02
N ARG A 191 -20.36 4.99 2.21
CA ARG A 191 -20.41 5.84 3.40
C ARG A 191 -19.42 5.30 4.45
N VAL A 192 -18.66 6.22 5.03
CA VAL A 192 -17.74 5.93 6.14
C VAL A 192 -18.13 6.82 7.32
N GLY A 193 -18.29 6.19 8.49
CA GLY A 193 -18.49 6.93 9.74
C GLY A 193 -17.18 7.59 10.18
N VAL A 194 -17.23 8.86 10.54
CA VAL A 194 -16.07 9.62 11.03
C VAL A 194 -16.34 10.24 12.38
N PRO A 195 -15.33 10.41 13.27
CA PRO A 195 -15.53 10.91 14.63
C PRO A 195 -15.99 12.36 14.69
N ALA A 196 -15.66 13.18 13.68
CA ALA A 196 -16.02 14.59 13.60
C ALA A 196 -16.18 15.00 12.14
N GLY A 197 -17.03 15.98 11.89
CA GLY A 197 -17.15 16.58 10.54
C GLY A 197 -15.80 17.17 10.10
N GLY A 198 -15.35 16.77 8.91
CA GLY A 198 -14.18 17.37 8.28
C GLY A 198 -14.50 18.68 7.56
N LYS A 199 -13.47 19.50 7.31
CA LYS A 199 -13.51 20.63 6.39
C LYS A 199 -13.14 20.17 4.98
#